data_febcdeee9ced8ff6ba488d3a31a3dde3
#
_entry.id   febcdeee9ced8ff6ba488d3a31a3dde3
#
_cell.length_a   1.000
_cell.length_b   1.000
_cell.length_c   1.000
_cell.angle_alpha   90.00
_cell.angle_beta   90.00
_cell.angle_gamma   90.00
#
_symmetry.space_group_name_H-M   'P 1'
#
loop_
_entity.id
_entity.type
_entity.pdbx_description
1 polymer ?
#
loop_
_entity_poly.entity_id
_entity_poly.type
_entity_poly.pdbx_seq_one_letter_code
_entity_poly.pdbx_strand_id
1 'polypeptide(L)'
;MKTINVKFLGEKHSVKLLKKFQVSNFNLAVVDFPYRDGSCKTVVEFSTGMKIGFLRSHKNTIKDIVEKSSLYFIELINQYGKEKIINNINCHELINNKQITKRHENKMVQVKRC
;
A
#
# COMPACT_ATOMS: atom_id res chain seq x y z
N MET A 1 6.25 -19.40 0.44
CA MET A 1 5.25 -18.37 0.22
C MET A 1 5.49 -17.19 1.13
N LYS A 2 5.43 -15.98 0.60
CA LYS A 2 5.72 -14.81 1.41
C LYS A 2 4.45 -14.17 1.94
N THR A 3 4.55 -13.63 3.15
CA THR A 3 3.46 -12.89 3.74
C THR A 3 3.95 -11.51 4.12
N ILE A 4 3.03 -10.58 4.24
CA ILE A 4 3.34 -9.27 4.77
C ILE A 4 2.21 -8.87 5.72
N ASN A 5 2.46 -7.83 6.49
CA ASN A 5 1.47 -7.33 7.42
C ASN A 5 0.69 -6.18 6.81
N VAL A 6 -0.61 -6.17 7.01
CA VAL A 6 -1.45 -5.06 6.57
C VAL A 6 -2.26 -4.57 7.76
N LYS A 7 -2.71 -3.32 7.67
CA LYS A 7 -3.55 -2.73 8.69
C LYS A 7 -4.99 -2.77 8.24
N PHE A 8 -5.86 -3.24 9.09
CA PHE A 8 -7.28 -3.28 8.79
C PHE A 8 -8.04 -3.05 10.08
N LEU A 9 -8.86 -2.03 10.12
CA LEU A 9 -9.63 -1.65 11.30
C LEU A 9 -8.74 -1.51 12.53
N GLY A 10 -7.57 -0.92 12.33
CA GLY A 10 -6.65 -0.66 13.43
C GLY A 10 -5.81 -1.83 13.87
N GLU A 11 -5.98 -2.99 13.26
CA GLU A 11 -5.23 -4.18 13.63
C GLU A 11 -4.33 -4.65 12.51
N LYS A 12 -3.25 -5.31 12.89
CA LYS A 12 -2.34 -5.88 11.91
C LYS A 12 -2.79 -7.28 11.55
N HIS A 13 -2.74 -7.58 10.27
CA HIS A 13 -3.06 -8.92 9.79
C HIS A 13 -1.93 -9.38 8.88
N SER A 14 -1.54 -10.64 9.02
CA SER A 14 -0.53 -11.22 8.15
C SER A 14 -1.26 -11.85 6.97
N VAL A 15 -0.96 -11.41 5.77
CA VAL A 15 -1.65 -11.87 4.58
C VAL A 15 -0.65 -12.29 3.53
N LYS A 16 -1.11 -13.08 2.57
CA LYS A 16 -0.25 -13.58 1.51
C LYS A 16 0.13 -12.47 0.55
N LEU A 17 1.42 -12.35 0.27
CA LEU A 17 1.92 -11.38 -0.71
C LEU A 17 1.86 -12.00 -2.08
N LEU A 18 1.12 -11.38 -2.99
CA LEU A 18 0.99 -11.89 -4.35
C LEU A 18 1.96 -11.23 -5.31
N LYS A 19 2.16 -9.93 -5.19
CA LYS A 19 3.04 -9.21 -6.10
C LYS A 19 3.46 -7.88 -5.51
N LYS A 20 4.75 -7.56 -5.57
CA LYS A 20 5.23 -6.23 -5.23
C LYS A 20 5.44 -5.45 -6.52
N PHE A 21 5.17 -4.18 -6.49
CA PHE A 21 5.42 -3.33 -7.65
C PHE A 21 5.65 -1.89 -7.19
N GLN A 22 6.17 -1.09 -8.10
CA GLN A 22 6.46 0.31 -7.78
C GLN A 22 5.71 1.23 -8.69
N VAL A 23 5.26 2.34 -8.17
CA VAL A 23 4.65 3.41 -8.94
C VAL A 23 5.31 4.69 -8.48
N SER A 24 6.10 5.30 -9.36
CA SER A 24 6.73 6.60 -9.06
C SER A 24 7.49 6.59 -7.72
N ASN A 25 8.26 5.56 -7.48
CA ASN A 25 9.07 5.38 -6.28
C ASN A 25 8.30 4.96 -5.03
N PHE A 26 7.02 4.76 -5.13
CA PHE A 26 6.25 4.21 -4.02
C PHE A 26 6.21 2.70 -4.15
N ASN A 27 6.40 1.99 -3.04
CA ASN A 27 6.35 0.54 -3.05
C ASN A 27 4.95 0.07 -2.67
N LEU A 28 4.32 -0.62 -3.59
CA LEU A 28 2.97 -1.13 -3.41
C LEU A 28 2.97 -2.65 -3.49
N ALA A 29 1.92 -3.26 -3.04
CA ALA A 29 1.82 -4.71 -3.08
C ALA A 29 0.38 -5.15 -3.28
N VAL A 30 0.21 -6.22 -4.05
CA VAL A 30 -1.07 -6.90 -4.16
C VAL A 30 -1.05 -8.02 -3.14
N VAL A 31 -2.05 -8.08 -2.29
CA VAL A 31 -2.14 -9.10 -1.25
C VAL A 31 -3.47 -9.83 -1.37
N ASP A 32 -3.50 -11.03 -0.81
CA ASP A 32 -4.72 -11.84 -0.80
C ASP A 32 -5.35 -11.66 0.57
N PHE A 33 -6.34 -10.81 0.65
CA PHE A 33 -6.96 -10.47 1.93
C PHE A 33 -8.22 -11.31 2.15
N PRO A 34 -8.33 -11.97 3.30
CA PRO A 34 -9.48 -12.83 3.56
C PRO A 34 -10.67 -12.02 4.07
N TYR A 35 -11.62 -11.78 3.19
CA TYR A 35 -12.86 -11.14 3.58
C TYR A 35 -13.87 -12.23 3.95
N ARG A 36 -15.00 -11.82 4.52
CA ARG A 36 -16.03 -12.73 4.90
C ARG A 36 -16.52 -13.61 3.77
N ASP A 37 -16.65 -13.04 2.59
CA ASP A 37 -17.15 -13.74 1.42
C ASP A 37 -16.05 -14.37 0.59
N GLY A 38 -14.88 -14.53 1.15
CA GLY A 38 -13.77 -15.16 0.45
C GLY A 38 -12.60 -14.20 0.28
N SER A 39 -11.51 -14.73 -0.23
CA SER A 39 -10.31 -13.93 -0.41
C SER A 39 -10.44 -13.00 -1.60
N CYS A 40 -9.98 -11.79 -1.43
CA CYS A 40 -9.98 -10.79 -2.48
C CYS A 40 -8.60 -10.19 -2.63
N LYS A 41 -8.22 -9.86 -3.85
CA LYS A 41 -6.96 -9.19 -4.09
C LYS A 41 -7.12 -7.72 -3.74
N THR A 42 -6.19 -7.21 -2.95
CA THR A 42 -6.23 -5.83 -2.45
C THR A 42 -4.84 -5.23 -2.61
N VAL A 43 -4.78 -3.93 -2.85
CA VAL A 43 -3.50 -3.24 -3.00
C VAL A 43 -3.22 -2.42 -1.76
N VAL A 44 -2.01 -2.54 -1.26
CA VAL A 44 -1.58 -1.80 -0.06
C VAL A 44 -0.24 -1.13 -0.31
N GLU A 45 0.04 -0.10 0.47
CA GLU A 45 1.37 0.49 0.50
C GLU A 45 2.23 -0.44 1.36
N PHE A 46 3.40 -0.82 0.84
CA PHE A 46 4.15 -1.92 1.43
C PHE A 46 4.62 -1.67 2.85
N SER A 47 5.20 -0.51 3.10
CA SER A 47 5.86 -0.28 4.39
C SER A 47 4.87 -0.17 5.55
N THR A 48 3.70 0.36 5.32
CA THR A 48 2.72 0.58 6.38
C THR A 48 1.55 -0.38 6.32
N GLY A 49 1.39 -1.12 5.21
CA GLY A 49 0.24 -1.99 5.04
C GLY A 49 -1.06 -1.25 4.83
N MET A 50 -1.00 0.04 4.54
CA MET A 50 -2.19 0.86 4.36
C MET A 50 -2.84 0.57 3.01
N LYS A 51 -4.14 0.42 2.97
CA LYS A 51 -4.83 0.16 1.72
C LYS A 51 -4.78 1.36 0.80
N ILE A 52 -4.58 1.09 -0.49
CA ILE A 52 -4.57 2.12 -1.50
C ILE A 52 -5.81 1.94 -2.35
N GLY A 53 -6.78 2.80 -2.18
CA GLY A 53 -8.01 2.70 -2.92
C GLY A 53 -8.78 1.45 -2.54
N PHE A 54 -9.76 1.11 -3.33
CA PHE A 54 -10.56 -0.04 -3.03
C PHE A 54 -10.76 -0.86 -4.29
N LEU A 55 -10.01 -1.94 -4.41
CA LEU A 55 -10.12 -2.79 -5.54
C LEU A 55 -10.34 -4.19 -5.05
N ARG A 56 -11.58 -4.56 -4.87
CA ARG A 56 -11.95 -5.90 -4.46
C ARG A 56 -12.34 -6.68 -5.68
N SER A 57 -11.66 -7.74 -5.94
CA SER A 57 -12.03 -8.56 -7.07
C SER A 57 -11.59 -10.00 -6.87
N HIS A 58 -12.49 -10.91 -7.15
CA HIS A 58 -12.17 -12.32 -7.13
C HIS A 58 -11.77 -12.79 -8.51
N LYS A 59 -12.04 -12.01 -9.53
CA LYS A 59 -11.85 -12.44 -10.90
C LYS A 59 -10.67 -11.85 -11.63
N ASN A 60 -10.24 -10.66 -11.22
CA ASN A 60 -9.16 -10.00 -11.96
C ASN A 60 -7.84 -10.69 -11.71
N THR A 61 -7.01 -10.74 -12.74
CA THR A 61 -5.67 -11.28 -12.59
C THR A 61 -4.81 -10.30 -11.84
N ILE A 62 -3.69 -10.78 -11.32
CA ILE A 62 -2.73 -9.90 -10.65
C ILE A 62 -2.27 -8.81 -11.59
N LYS A 63 -2.02 -9.15 -12.86
CA LYS A 63 -1.58 -8.19 -13.84
C LYS A 63 -2.59 -7.06 -14.01
N ASP A 64 -3.87 -7.41 -14.12
CA ASP A 64 -4.92 -6.39 -14.26
C ASP A 64 -4.95 -5.48 -13.06
N ILE A 65 -4.83 -6.04 -11.87
CA ILE A 65 -4.87 -5.25 -10.66
C ILE A 65 -3.68 -4.32 -10.57
N VAL A 66 -2.50 -4.79 -10.94
CA VAL A 66 -1.32 -3.93 -10.95
C VAL A 66 -1.51 -2.77 -11.92
N GLU A 67 -2.04 -3.04 -13.10
CA GLU A 67 -2.24 -1.99 -14.09
C GLU A 67 -3.25 -0.96 -13.62
N LYS A 68 -4.39 -1.41 -13.12
CA LYS A 68 -5.43 -0.49 -12.68
C LYS A 68 -5.00 0.29 -11.46
N SER A 69 -4.31 -0.34 -10.55
CA SER A 69 -3.85 0.31 -9.35
C SER A 69 -2.77 1.33 -9.66
N SER A 70 -1.90 1.02 -10.60
CA SER A 70 -0.86 1.96 -11.01
C SER A 70 -1.46 3.23 -11.59
N LEU A 71 -2.47 3.08 -12.44
CA LEU A 71 -3.14 4.24 -13.01
C LEU A 71 -3.85 5.05 -11.95
N TYR A 72 -4.53 4.38 -11.05
CA TYR A 72 -5.22 5.04 -9.96
C TYR A 72 -4.25 5.83 -9.08
N PHE A 73 -3.11 5.22 -8.76
CA PHE A 73 -2.14 5.87 -7.91
C PHE A 73 -1.50 7.07 -8.60
N ILE A 74 -1.26 6.96 -9.91
CA ILE A 74 -0.74 8.08 -10.67
C ILE A 74 -1.74 9.24 -10.65
N GLU A 75 -3.02 8.93 -10.75
CA GLU A 75 -4.04 9.97 -10.66
C GLU A 75 -4.04 10.64 -9.29
N LEU A 76 -3.84 9.87 -8.24
CA LEU A 76 -3.75 10.44 -6.91
C LEU A 76 -2.55 11.38 -6.80
N ILE A 77 -1.42 10.99 -7.39
CA ILE A 77 -0.24 11.82 -7.38
C ILE A 77 -0.50 13.12 -8.11
N ASN A 78 -1.18 13.05 -9.26
CA ASN A 78 -1.48 14.23 -10.03
C ASN A 78 -2.47 15.15 -9.32
N GLN A 79 -3.40 14.56 -8.59
CA GLN A 79 -4.44 15.34 -7.93
C GLN A 79 -3.95 15.98 -6.64
N TYR A 80 -3.17 15.28 -5.84
CA TYR A 80 -2.77 15.76 -4.53
C TYR A 80 -1.29 16.10 -4.40
N GLY A 81 -0.45 15.64 -5.31
CA GLY A 81 0.98 15.86 -5.25
C GLY A 81 1.71 14.78 -4.47
N LYS A 82 2.95 14.50 -4.86
CA LYS A 82 3.74 13.48 -4.21
C LYS A 82 3.97 13.75 -2.74
N GLU A 83 4.23 15.01 -2.40
CA GLU A 83 4.55 15.35 -1.02
C GLU A 83 3.40 15.07 -0.08
N LYS A 84 2.19 15.37 -0.53
CA LYS A 84 1.04 15.13 0.31
C LYS A 84 0.84 13.63 0.57
N ILE A 85 1.07 12.83 -0.46
CA ILE A 85 0.95 11.39 -0.32
C ILE A 85 2.04 10.85 0.60
N ILE A 86 3.26 11.33 0.46
CA ILE A 86 4.37 10.92 1.32
C ILE A 86 4.07 11.27 2.77
N ASN A 87 3.56 12.48 3.01
CA ASN A 87 3.23 12.89 4.36
C ASN A 87 2.15 12.02 4.96
N ASN A 88 1.18 11.65 4.15
CA ASN A 88 0.11 10.79 4.61
C ASN A 88 0.64 9.40 4.99
N ILE A 89 1.54 8.86 4.19
CA ILE A 89 2.15 7.58 4.49
C ILE A 89 3.01 7.68 5.75
N ASN A 90 3.73 8.77 5.90
CA ASN A 90 4.60 8.96 7.05
C ASN A 90 3.85 9.07 8.37
N CYS A 91 2.56 9.32 8.31
CA CYS A 91 1.75 9.35 9.52
C CYS A 91 1.43 7.97 10.04
N HIS A 92 1.67 6.94 9.25
CA HIS A 92 1.32 5.58 9.64
C HIS A 92 2.54 4.83 10.16
N GLU A 93 2.29 3.88 11.01
CA GLU A 93 3.35 3.07 11.59
C GLU A 93 3.96 2.14 10.54
N LEU A 94 5.26 1.96 10.59
CA LEU A 94 5.92 1.01 9.72
C LEU A 94 5.73 -0.38 10.28
N ILE A 95 5.12 -1.25 9.53
CA ILE A 95 4.90 -2.61 9.98
C ILE A 95 5.58 -3.65 9.10
N ASN A 96 6.18 -3.22 7.99
CA ASN A 96 6.96 -4.10 7.15
C ASN A 96 8.36 -3.50 7.02
N ASN A 97 9.32 -4.34 6.75
CA ASN A 97 10.70 -3.91 6.76
C ASN A 97 11.10 -2.93 5.68
N LYS A 98 10.50 -3.04 4.53
CA LYS A 98 10.88 -2.14 3.47
C LYS A 98 10.12 -0.87 3.57
N GLN A 99 10.74 0.23 3.22
CA GLN A 99 10.06 1.52 3.25
C GLN A 99 10.49 2.30 2.03
N ILE A 100 9.77 3.34 1.71
CA ILE A 100 10.11 4.16 0.57
C ILE A 100 11.23 5.11 0.96
N THR A 101 12.07 5.41 -0.01
CA THR A 101 13.24 6.22 0.23
C THR A 101 12.94 7.59 0.78
N LYS A 102 11.95 8.24 0.22
CA LYS A 102 11.63 9.58 0.68
C LYS A 102 11.21 9.61 2.11
N ARG A 103 10.48 8.61 2.56
CA ARG A 103 10.08 8.56 3.93
C ARG A 103 11.29 8.48 4.84
N HIS A 104 12.27 7.68 4.44
CA HIS A 104 13.46 7.51 5.23
C HIS A 104 14.20 8.85 5.38
N GLU A 105 14.30 9.59 4.34
CA GLU A 105 14.98 10.86 4.36
C GLU A 105 14.30 11.89 5.21
N ASN A 106 12.99 11.84 5.28
CA ASN A 106 12.25 12.85 5.97
C ASN A 106 11.92 12.54 7.40
N LYS A 107 12.29 11.38 7.87
CA LYS A 107 11.80 10.93 9.15
C LYS A 107 12.14 11.85 10.29
N MET A 108 13.25 12.57 10.19
CA MET A 108 13.59 13.42 11.27
C MET A 108 12.72 14.61 11.37
N VAL A 109 12.17 15.03 10.29
CA VAL A 109 11.41 16.23 10.26
C VAL A 109 9.99 16.05 10.66
N GLN A 110 9.43 15.00 10.28
CA GLN A 110 8.10 14.91 10.42
C GLN A 110 7.52 14.04 11.32
N VAL A 111 8.25 13.44 12.08
CA VAL A 111 7.79 12.50 12.99
C VAL A 111 6.62 12.89 13.76
N LYS A 112 6.43 14.09 14.12
CA LYS A 112 5.33 14.39 14.93
C LYS A 112 4.25 15.00 14.22
N ARG A 113 4.22 14.98 12.96
CA ARG A 113 3.21 15.65 12.34
C ARG A 113 2.19 14.81 11.84
N CYS A 114 1.30 14.40 12.20
CA CYS A 114 0.23 13.64 11.61
C CYS A 114 -1.09 14.21 11.94
#